data_cca726abaf1a00977c45b9504aa5935e
#
_entry.id   cca726abaf1a00977c45b9504aa5935e
#
_cell.length_a   1.000
_cell.length_b   1.000
_cell.length_c   1.000
_cell.angle_alpha   90.00
_cell.angle_beta   90.00
_cell.angle_gamma   90.00
#
_symmetry.space_group_name_H-M   'P 1'
#
loop_
_entity.id
_entity.type
_entity.pdbx_description
1 polymer ?
#
loop_
_entity_poly.entity_id
_entity_poly.type
_entity_poly.pdbx_seq_one_letter_code
_entity_poly.pdbx_strand_id
1 'polypeptide(L)'
;MKKLEGKVALITGAAVGLGKGIATVYAKYGAKMCLVDLLPEVEETAKELRETYGAQIVTYVGDVSNKDHMKEAAKKAKEAFGEVNVACCNAGVCRLAPFEEMSDEMRDFHIDVNIKGVWNSCQAVIPYMLEQGGGSIVIASSVTGDIVADAGEAAYAMTKAALVGLTKCLAVEYADRHIRVNCSQLGYARTPMVEKMAIESNPDNPESAIQDIAVGVPMKRLADPLEVGELFAFLGSDEASYLTGSQIVIDGGSTLPETMSI
;
A
#
# COMPACT_ATOMS: atom_id res chain seq x y z
N MET A 1 11.95 22.70 5.77
CA MET A 1 11.18 21.72 6.53
C MET A 1 10.98 20.51 5.64
N LYS A 2 11.16 19.29 6.15
CA LYS A 2 10.92 18.08 5.36
C LYS A 2 9.40 17.86 5.23
N LYS A 3 8.93 17.29 4.10
CA LYS A 3 7.50 17.13 3.73
C LYS A 3 6.65 16.45 4.81
N LEU A 4 7.20 15.52 5.56
CA LEU A 4 6.50 14.75 6.61
C LEU A 4 7.10 14.98 8.01
N GLU A 5 7.88 16.04 8.18
CA GLU A 5 8.47 16.36 9.48
C GLU A 5 7.37 16.57 10.53
N GLY A 6 7.51 15.90 11.66
CA GLY A 6 6.51 15.92 12.74
C GLY A 6 5.33 14.95 12.56
N LYS A 7 5.11 14.38 11.36
CA LYS A 7 4.04 13.41 11.16
C LYS A 7 4.43 12.03 11.70
N VAL A 8 3.43 11.33 12.23
CA VAL A 8 3.52 9.92 12.64
C VAL A 8 2.72 9.07 11.66
N ALA A 9 3.39 8.10 11.03
CA ALA A 9 2.78 7.22 10.04
C ALA A 9 2.72 5.77 10.53
N LEU A 10 1.58 5.10 10.34
CA LEU A 10 1.44 3.66 10.43
C LEU A 10 1.46 3.08 9.01
N ILE A 11 2.39 2.17 8.71
CA ILE A 11 2.58 1.61 7.38
C ILE A 11 2.47 0.09 7.46
N THR A 12 1.51 -0.51 6.75
CA THR A 12 1.31 -1.97 6.71
C THR A 12 1.98 -2.60 5.51
N GLY A 13 2.43 -3.86 5.64
CA GLY A 13 3.21 -4.55 4.61
C GLY A 13 4.60 -3.92 4.41
N ALA A 14 5.23 -3.50 5.50
CA ALA A 14 6.42 -2.64 5.49
C ALA A 14 7.76 -3.39 5.47
N ALA A 15 7.76 -4.72 5.54
CA ALA A 15 9.00 -5.50 5.57
C ALA A 15 9.77 -5.46 4.24
N VAL A 16 9.07 -5.50 3.11
CA VAL A 16 9.67 -5.61 1.78
C VAL A 16 8.86 -4.84 0.73
N GLY A 17 9.37 -4.77 -0.50
CA GLY A 17 8.65 -4.30 -1.68
C GLY A 17 8.13 -2.86 -1.54
N LEU A 18 6.85 -2.66 -1.91
CA LEU A 18 6.24 -1.32 -1.91
C LEU A 18 6.20 -0.70 -0.51
N GLY A 19 5.84 -1.48 0.52
CA GLY A 19 5.77 -0.97 1.88
C GLY A 19 7.13 -0.53 2.41
N LYS A 20 8.22 -1.24 2.11
CA LYS A 20 9.59 -0.81 2.40
C LYS A 20 9.93 0.46 1.62
N GLY A 21 9.53 0.56 0.34
CA GLY A 21 9.71 1.77 -0.47
C GLY A 21 9.00 2.99 0.13
N ILE A 22 7.74 2.82 0.53
CA ILE A 22 6.96 3.85 1.23
C ILE A 22 7.67 4.27 2.52
N ALA A 23 8.06 3.31 3.38
CA ALA A 23 8.76 3.58 4.63
C ALA A 23 10.09 4.32 4.41
N THR A 24 10.83 3.97 3.34
CA THR A 24 12.09 4.64 2.97
C THR A 24 11.86 6.11 2.63
N VAL A 25 10.85 6.42 1.82
CA VAL A 25 10.53 7.80 1.47
C VAL A 25 10.03 8.59 2.69
N TYR A 26 9.21 7.97 3.54
CA TYR A 26 8.74 8.58 4.78
C TYR A 26 9.90 8.89 5.74
N ALA A 27 10.87 7.99 5.87
CA ALA A 27 12.09 8.21 6.65
C ALA A 27 12.90 9.41 6.10
N LYS A 28 13.12 9.44 4.77
CA LYS A 28 13.78 10.54 4.06
C LYS A 28 13.10 11.89 4.33
N TYR A 29 11.77 11.91 4.40
CA TYR A 29 10.97 13.11 4.65
C TYR A 29 10.71 13.40 6.14
N GLY A 30 11.34 12.66 7.06
CA GLY A 30 11.37 12.96 8.47
C GLY A 30 10.15 12.52 9.28
N ALA A 31 9.34 11.62 8.75
CA ALA A 31 8.25 11.01 9.50
C ALA A 31 8.77 10.10 10.63
N LYS A 32 8.04 10.06 11.74
CA LYS A 32 8.10 8.97 12.71
C LYS A 32 7.19 7.84 12.22
N MET A 33 7.54 6.57 12.46
CA MET A 33 6.80 5.47 11.86
C MET A 33 6.53 4.33 12.83
N CYS A 34 5.35 3.72 12.68
CA CYS A 34 5.08 2.37 13.13
C CYS A 34 5.00 1.46 11.88
N LEU A 35 6.00 0.60 11.70
CA LEU A 35 6.04 -0.34 10.60
C LEU A 35 5.40 -1.67 11.03
N VAL A 36 4.41 -2.11 10.25
CA VAL A 36 3.63 -3.32 10.53
C VAL A 36 3.81 -4.32 9.39
N ASP A 37 4.13 -5.56 9.73
CA ASP A 37 4.16 -6.65 8.75
C ASP A 37 3.90 -7.99 9.45
N LEU A 38 3.44 -8.98 8.68
CA LEU A 38 3.38 -10.37 9.12
C LEU A 38 4.79 -10.96 9.26
N LEU A 39 5.73 -10.49 8.43
CA LEU A 39 7.10 -10.95 8.35
C LEU A 39 7.97 -10.26 9.41
N PRO A 40 8.78 -11.01 10.20
CA PRO A 40 9.68 -10.43 11.18
C PRO A 40 10.80 -9.58 10.56
N GLU A 41 11.04 -9.70 9.27
CA GLU A 41 11.98 -8.87 8.48
C GLU A 41 11.66 -7.37 8.53
N VAL A 42 10.47 -6.98 9.00
CA VAL A 42 10.13 -5.58 9.28
C VAL A 42 11.09 -4.94 10.30
N GLU A 43 11.66 -5.72 11.20
CA GLU A 43 12.68 -5.26 12.15
C GLU A 43 13.99 -4.87 11.46
N GLU A 44 14.39 -5.64 10.44
CA GLU A 44 15.60 -5.36 9.64
C GLU A 44 15.39 -4.09 8.81
N THR A 45 14.22 -3.94 8.18
CA THR A 45 13.84 -2.72 7.47
C THR A 45 13.86 -1.51 8.40
N ALA A 46 13.30 -1.62 9.59
CA ALA A 46 13.33 -0.55 10.57
C ALA A 46 14.75 -0.19 11.02
N LYS A 47 15.61 -1.19 11.22
CA LYS A 47 17.03 -0.99 11.56
C LYS A 47 17.75 -0.23 10.46
N GLU A 48 17.65 -0.67 9.23
CA GLU A 48 18.25 -0.01 8.05
C GLU A 48 17.82 1.46 7.96
N LEU A 49 16.53 1.75 8.13
CA LEU A 49 16.01 3.11 8.02
C LEU A 49 16.44 4.01 9.19
N ARG A 50 16.59 3.45 10.41
CA ARG A 50 17.17 4.17 11.55
C ARG A 50 18.63 4.52 11.29
N GLU A 51 19.42 3.59 10.78
CA GLU A 51 20.84 3.78 10.48
C GLU A 51 21.08 4.77 9.35
N THR A 52 20.25 4.68 8.28
CA THR A 52 20.44 5.50 7.07
C THR A 52 19.90 6.92 7.22
N TYR A 53 18.75 7.09 7.86
CA TYR A 53 18.03 8.37 7.89
C TYR A 53 17.91 8.97 9.30
N GLY A 54 18.33 8.27 10.35
CA GLY A 54 18.07 8.67 11.73
C GLY A 54 16.58 8.64 12.11
N ALA A 55 15.78 7.85 11.40
CA ALA A 55 14.33 7.82 11.55
C ALA A 55 13.90 7.23 12.90
N GLN A 56 12.86 7.81 13.52
CA GLN A 56 12.24 7.26 14.72
C GLN A 56 11.17 6.22 14.30
N ILE A 57 11.41 4.96 14.63
CA ILE A 57 10.57 3.86 14.18
C ILE A 57 10.28 2.91 15.32
N VAL A 58 9.03 2.49 15.46
CA VAL A 58 8.63 1.29 16.18
C VAL A 58 8.09 0.27 15.18
N THR A 59 8.13 -1.00 15.50
CA THR A 59 7.69 -2.10 14.64
C THR A 59 6.61 -2.90 15.34
N TYR A 60 5.76 -3.55 14.57
CA TYR A 60 4.78 -4.51 15.06
C TYR A 60 4.71 -5.71 14.10
N VAL A 61 5.10 -6.89 14.57
CA VAL A 61 4.92 -8.12 13.78
C VAL A 61 3.50 -8.62 14.01
N GLY A 62 2.67 -8.59 12.97
CA GLY A 62 1.26 -8.96 13.08
C GLY A 62 0.53 -9.03 11.75
N ASP A 63 -0.59 -9.73 11.76
CA ASP A 63 -1.46 -9.96 10.62
C ASP A 63 -2.52 -8.86 10.54
N VAL A 64 -2.62 -8.16 9.39
CA VAL A 64 -3.62 -7.12 9.16
C VAL A 64 -5.05 -7.67 9.15
N SER A 65 -5.24 -8.94 8.80
CA SER A 65 -6.55 -9.60 8.84
C SER A 65 -7.08 -9.77 10.27
N ASN A 66 -6.19 -9.74 11.26
CA ASN A 66 -6.54 -9.77 12.67
C ASN A 66 -6.78 -8.36 13.21
N LYS A 67 -8.03 -8.07 13.56
CA LYS A 67 -8.46 -6.76 14.06
C LYS A 67 -7.70 -6.31 15.32
N ASP A 68 -7.39 -7.24 16.23
CA ASP A 68 -6.73 -6.87 17.47
C ASP A 68 -5.25 -6.58 17.27
N HIS A 69 -4.58 -7.25 16.33
CA HIS A 69 -3.23 -6.88 15.91
C HIS A 69 -3.17 -5.44 15.38
N MET A 70 -4.14 -5.03 14.57
CA MET A 70 -4.17 -3.65 14.05
C MET A 70 -4.43 -2.62 15.14
N LYS A 71 -5.30 -2.92 16.11
CA LYS A 71 -5.51 -2.05 17.27
C LYS A 71 -4.22 -1.89 18.10
N GLU A 72 -3.53 -3.01 18.38
CA GLU A 72 -2.28 -2.96 19.15
C GLU A 72 -1.17 -2.22 18.39
N ALA A 73 -1.07 -2.37 17.06
CA ALA A 73 -0.13 -1.62 16.24
C ALA A 73 -0.40 -0.10 16.30
N ALA A 74 -1.66 0.31 16.14
CA ALA A 74 -2.05 1.72 16.24
C ALA A 74 -1.83 2.28 17.65
N LYS A 75 -2.15 1.51 18.68
CA LYS A 75 -1.86 1.86 20.08
C LYS A 75 -0.36 2.03 20.31
N LYS A 76 0.48 1.12 19.82
CA LYS A 76 1.94 1.21 19.91
C LYS A 76 2.48 2.49 19.25
N ALA A 77 1.93 2.87 18.09
CA ALA A 77 2.28 4.13 17.43
C ALA A 77 1.93 5.35 18.30
N LYS A 78 0.70 5.38 18.85
CA LYS A 78 0.21 6.45 19.75
C LYS A 78 1.05 6.55 21.02
N GLU A 79 1.36 5.42 21.66
CA GLU A 79 2.17 5.38 22.89
C GLU A 79 3.62 5.86 22.64
N ALA A 80 4.20 5.48 21.50
CA ALA A 80 5.58 5.84 21.18
C ALA A 80 5.74 7.32 20.76
N PHE A 81 4.76 7.88 20.06
CA PHE A 81 4.91 9.15 19.37
C PHE A 81 3.83 10.21 19.68
N GLY A 82 2.80 9.84 20.43
CA GLY A 82 1.72 10.74 20.84
C GLY A 82 0.58 10.91 19.85
N GLU A 83 0.78 10.59 18.57
CA GLU A 83 -0.16 10.81 17.47
C GLU A 83 -0.17 9.65 16.47
N VAL A 84 -1.14 9.63 15.55
CA VAL A 84 -1.16 8.82 14.32
C VAL A 84 -1.74 9.70 13.20
N ASN A 85 -0.88 10.41 12.47
CA ASN A 85 -1.31 11.40 11.49
C ASN A 85 -1.59 10.79 10.11
N VAL A 86 -0.86 9.72 9.76
CA VAL A 86 -0.97 9.07 8.45
C VAL A 86 -1.12 7.57 8.62
N ALA A 87 -2.00 6.95 7.83
CA ALA A 87 -2.04 5.50 7.66
C ALA A 87 -1.80 5.14 6.20
N CYS A 88 -0.78 4.32 5.93
CA CYS A 88 -0.51 3.73 4.63
C CYS A 88 -0.96 2.27 4.65
N CYS A 89 -2.17 2.03 4.17
CA CYS A 89 -2.78 0.69 4.09
C CYS A 89 -2.26 0.00 2.82
N ASN A 90 -1.06 -0.59 2.90
CA ASN A 90 -0.36 -1.15 1.75
C ASN A 90 -0.34 -2.69 1.74
N ALA A 91 -0.43 -3.35 2.90
CA ALA A 91 -0.43 -4.81 2.95
C ALA A 91 -1.45 -5.42 1.99
N GLY A 92 -1.01 -6.40 1.22
CA GLY A 92 -1.86 -7.07 0.23
C GLY A 92 -1.18 -8.28 -0.37
N VAL A 93 -1.99 -9.15 -0.95
CA VAL A 93 -1.58 -10.42 -1.57
C VAL A 93 -2.22 -10.56 -2.95
N CYS A 94 -1.51 -11.25 -3.84
CA CYS A 94 -2.01 -11.70 -5.14
C CYS A 94 -1.59 -13.15 -5.36
N ARG A 95 -2.54 -14.03 -5.64
CA ARG A 95 -2.35 -15.41 -6.08
C ARG A 95 -3.20 -15.64 -7.31
N LEU A 96 -2.63 -16.29 -8.30
CA LEU A 96 -3.26 -16.49 -9.59
C LEU A 96 -3.85 -17.91 -9.67
N ALA A 97 -5.05 -18.02 -10.23
CA ALA A 97 -5.64 -19.28 -10.64
C ALA A 97 -6.75 -19.02 -11.69
N PRO A 98 -6.97 -19.92 -12.66
CA PRO A 98 -8.19 -19.89 -13.46
C PRO A 98 -9.42 -19.83 -12.53
N PHE A 99 -10.47 -19.11 -12.95
CA PHE A 99 -11.62 -18.87 -12.08
C PHE A 99 -12.28 -20.16 -11.58
N GLU A 100 -12.41 -21.17 -12.45
CA GLU A 100 -12.98 -22.48 -12.15
C GLU A 100 -12.10 -23.34 -11.22
N GLU A 101 -10.80 -23.03 -11.12
CA GLU A 101 -9.84 -23.73 -10.27
C GLU A 101 -9.54 -22.97 -8.97
N MET A 102 -10.01 -21.73 -8.86
CA MET A 102 -9.76 -20.90 -7.68
C MET A 102 -10.56 -21.42 -6.49
N SER A 103 -9.85 -21.97 -5.50
CA SER A 103 -10.50 -22.51 -4.31
C SER A 103 -11.12 -21.41 -3.43
N ASP A 104 -12.10 -21.80 -2.59
CA ASP A 104 -12.71 -20.91 -1.62
C ASP A 104 -11.67 -20.34 -0.64
N GLU A 105 -10.69 -21.17 -0.23
CA GLU A 105 -9.61 -20.75 0.67
C GLU A 105 -8.72 -19.68 0.03
N MET A 106 -8.44 -19.79 -1.27
CA MET A 106 -7.65 -18.80 -2.00
C MET A 106 -8.43 -17.49 -2.13
N ARG A 107 -9.72 -17.55 -2.47
CA ARG A 107 -10.62 -16.39 -2.51
C ARG A 107 -10.67 -15.71 -1.14
N ASP A 108 -10.95 -16.47 -0.09
CA ASP A 108 -11.13 -15.95 1.27
C ASP A 108 -9.83 -15.36 1.81
N PHE A 109 -8.67 -15.93 1.48
CA PHE A 109 -7.37 -15.36 1.79
C PHE A 109 -7.19 -13.95 1.19
N HIS A 110 -7.61 -13.74 -0.08
CA HIS A 110 -7.58 -12.39 -0.67
C HIS A 110 -8.53 -11.43 0.04
N ILE A 111 -9.75 -11.88 0.38
CA ILE A 111 -10.71 -11.07 1.12
C ILE A 111 -10.17 -10.71 2.50
N ASP A 112 -9.61 -11.66 3.22
CA ASP A 112 -9.09 -11.46 4.57
C ASP A 112 -7.96 -10.45 4.59
N VAL A 113 -6.97 -10.59 3.71
CA VAL A 113 -5.82 -9.69 3.70
C VAL A 113 -6.17 -8.36 3.03
N ASN A 114 -6.69 -8.38 1.80
CA ASN A 114 -6.83 -7.16 0.99
C ASN A 114 -8.03 -6.29 1.40
N ILE A 115 -9.14 -6.90 1.86
CA ILE A 115 -10.33 -6.15 2.27
C ILE A 115 -10.36 -5.96 3.79
N LYS A 116 -10.42 -7.06 4.56
CA LYS A 116 -10.51 -6.97 6.02
C LYS A 116 -9.25 -6.35 6.62
N GLY A 117 -8.07 -6.61 6.05
CA GLY A 117 -6.82 -6.00 6.50
C GLY A 117 -6.82 -4.48 6.37
N VAL A 118 -7.27 -3.94 5.23
CA VAL A 118 -7.42 -2.49 5.04
C VAL A 118 -8.51 -1.92 5.94
N TRP A 119 -9.65 -2.59 6.04
CA TRP A 119 -10.74 -2.20 6.94
C TRP A 119 -10.26 -2.10 8.39
N ASN A 120 -9.58 -3.13 8.90
CA ASN A 120 -9.05 -3.17 10.26
C ASN A 120 -8.04 -2.05 10.51
N SER A 121 -7.15 -1.80 9.52
CA SER A 121 -6.15 -0.73 9.58
C SER A 121 -6.81 0.64 9.69
N CYS A 122 -7.79 0.94 8.83
CA CYS A 122 -8.56 2.19 8.90
C CYS A 122 -9.30 2.32 10.24
N GLN A 123 -10.00 1.26 10.67
CA GLN A 123 -10.77 1.26 11.92
C GLN A 123 -9.89 1.44 13.16
N ALA A 124 -8.63 0.97 13.11
CA ALA A 124 -7.69 1.12 14.22
C ALA A 124 -7.13 2.53 14.36
N VAL A 125 -6.94 3.27 13.25
CA VAL A 125 -6.30 4.60 13.28
C VAL A 125 -7.30 5.76 13.38
N ILE A 126 -8.50 5.62 12.82
CA ILE A 126 -9.53 6.68 12.79
C ILE A 126 -9.83 7.27 14.17
N PRO A 127 -9.99 6.48 15.26
CA PRO A 127 -10.23 7.06 16.59
C PRO A 127 -9.15 8.03 17.05
N TYR A 128 -7.87 7.70 16.79
CA TYR A 128 -6.74 8.58 17.12
C TYR A 128 -6.71 9.82 16.24
N MET A 129 -7.02 9.68 14.94
CA MET A 129 -7.12 10.81 14.01
C MET A 129 -8.26 11.77 14.42
N LEU A 130 -9.38 11.26 14.89
CA LEU A 130 -10.49 12.07 15.42
C LEU A 130 -10.09 12.81 16.70
N GLU A 131 -9.42 12.13 17.63
CA GLU A 131 -8.94 12.72 18.89
C GLU A 131 -7.99 13.90 18.65
N GLN A 132 -7.11 13.80 17.66
CA GLN A 132 -6.09 14.83 17.34
C GLN A 132 -6.57 15.88 16.32
N GLY A 133 -7.80 15.76 15.80
CA GLY A 133 -8.41 16.75 14.92
C GLY A 133 -8.11 16.59 13.43
N GLY A 134 -7.67 15.41 12.97
CA GLY A 134 -7.49 15.13 11.55
C GLY A 134 -6.42 14.09 11.24
N GLY A 135 -6.30 13.73 9.96
CA GLY A 135 -5.34 12.76 9.49
C GLY A 135 -5.43 12.49 7.99
N SER A 136 -4.60 11.55 7.51
CA SER A 136 -4.63 11.10 6.13
C SER A 136 -4.51 9.58 6.04
N ILE A 137 -5.41 8.96 5.30
CA ILE A 137 -5.39 7.52 5.00
C ILE A 137 -5.09 7.36 3.51
N VAL A 138 -4.05 6.59 3.18
CA VAL A 138 -3.66 6.28 1.81
C VAL A 138 -3.75 4.77 1.62
N ILE A 139 -4.62 4.34 0.71
CA ILE A 139 -4.93 2.93 0.47
C ILE A 139 -4.25 2.47 -0.82
N ALA A 140 -3.49 1.38 -0.77
CA ALA A 140 -2.92 0.72 -1.94
C ALA A 140 -3.96 -0.14 -2.65
N SER A 141 -4.61 0.42 -3.69
CA SER A 141 -5.41 -0.34 -4.64
C SER A 141 -4.56 -0.79 -5.83
N SER A 142 -5.16 -1.08 -6.95
CA SER A 142 -4.52 -1.50 -8.19
C SER A 142 -5.28 -0.94 -9.38
N VAL A 143 -4.62 -0.82 -10.53
CA VAL A 143 -5.33 -0.64 -11.82
C VAL A 143 -6.19 -1.85 -12.14
N THR A 144 -5.76 -3.07 -11.72
CA THR A 144 -6.54 -4.30 -11.81
C THR A 144 -7.77 -4.22 -10.91
N GLY A 145 -8.93 -4.42 -11.50
CA GLY A 145 -10.23 -4.48 -10.83
C GLY A 145 -11.14 -3.30 -11.14
N ASP A 146 -10.66 -2.08 -11.07
CA ASP A 146 -11.48 -0.88 -11.37
C ASP A 146 -11.27 -0.37 -12.81
N ILE A 147 -10.06 -0.51 -13.36
CA ILE A 147 -9.71 0.04 -14.68
C ILE A 147 -9.47 -1.10 -15.69
N VAL A 148 -8.66 -2.09 -15.32
CA VAL A 148 -8.30 -3.24 -16.16
C VAL A 148 -8.51 -4.54 -15.41
N ALA A 149 -8.41 -5.67 -16.11
CA ALA A 149 -8.44 -7.00 -15.53
C ALA A 149 -7.57 -7.95 -16.34
N ASP A 150 -6.90 -8.87 -15.64
CA ASP A 150 -6.13 -9.95 -16.23
C ASP A 150 -6.74 -11.32 -15.88
N ALA A 151 -6.54 -12.30 -16.76
CA ALA A 151 -6.99 -13.66 -16.52
C ALA A 151 -6.28 -14.25 -15.29
N GLY A 152 -7.02 -15.01 -14.48
CA GLY A 152 -6.50 -15.63 -13.26
C GLY A 152 -6.50 -14.72 -12.02
N GLU A 153 -6.86 -13.45 -12.13
CA GLU A 153 -6.83 -12.47 -11.05
C GLU A 153 -8.20 -12.17 -10.39
N ALA A 154 -9.22 -13.00 -10.61
CA ALA A 154 -10.61 -12.69 -10.22
C ALA A 154 -10.77 -12.27 -8.76
N ALA A 155 -10.19 -13.01 -7.80
CA ALA A 155 -10.27 -12.65 -6.38
C ALA A 155 -9.48 -11.38 -6.07
N TYR A 156 -8.28 -11.22 -6.64
CA TYR A 156 -7.47 -10.01 -6.48
C TYR A 156 -8.20 -8.77 -7.01
N ALA A 157 -8.66 -8.83 -8.27
CA ALA A 157 -9.39 -7.75 -8.92
C ALA A 157 -10.62 -7.31 -8.11
N MET A 158 -11.45 -8.28 -7.68
CA MET A 158 -12.60 -8.02 -6.82
C MET A 158 -12.19 -7.27 -5.54
N THR A 159 -11.11 -7.69 -4.86
CA THR A 159 -10.70 -7.03 -3.62
C THR A 159 -10.18 -5.62 -3.87
N LYS A 160 -9.42 -5.38 -4.94
CA LYS A 160 -8.87 -4.06 -5.26
C LYS A 160 -9.94 -3.07 -5.72
N ALA A 161 -10.94 -3.52 -6.47
CA ALA A 161 -12.12 -2.72 -6.80
C ALA A 161 -12.93 -2.31 -5.54
N ALA A 162 -13.08 -3.23 -4.57
CA ALA A 162 -13.79 -2.94 -3.32
C ALA A 162 -13.13 -1.80 -2.51
N LEU A 163 -11.79 -1.66 -2.56
CA LEU A 163 -11.06 -0.60 -1.87
C LEU A 163 -11.37 0.80 -2.42
N VAL A 164 -11.70 0.91 -3.71
CA VAL A 164 -12.16 2.16 -4.32
C VAL A 164 -13.48 2.62 -3.70
N GLY A 165 -14.42 1.69 -3.53
CA GLY A 165 -15.70 1.97 -2.84
C GLY A 165 -15.49 2.38 -1.38
N LEU A 166 -14.64 1.67 -0.64
CA LEU A 166 -14.30 1.99 0.74
C LEU A 166 -13.67 3.38 0.85
N THR A 167 -12.73 3.72 -0.04
CA THR A 167 -12.08 5.04 -0.09
C THR A 167 -13.10 6.17 -0.21
N LYS A 168 -14.04 6.06 -1.14
CA LYS A 168 -15.09 7.08 -1.37
C LYS A 168 -15.99 7.24 -0.15
N CYS A 169 -16.41 6.13 0.47
CA CYS A 169 -17.28 6.14 1.63
C CYS A 169 -16.60 6.82 2.82
N LEU A 170 -15.39 6.39 3.18
CA LEU A 170 -14.64 6.98 4.30
C LEU A 170 -14.28 8.45 4.05
N ALA A 171 -13.96 8.82 2.80
CA ALA A 171 -13.69 10.21 2.44
C ALA A 171 -14.88 11.12 2.73
N VAL A 172 -16.09 10.71 2.32
CA VAL A 172 -17.31 11.48 2.57
C VAL A 172 -17.65 11.51 4.07
N GLU A 173 -17.51 10.38 4.76
CA GLU A 173 -17.89 10.25 6.18
C GLU A 173 -17.01 11.09 7.11
N TYR A 174 -15.72 11.29 6.78
CA TYR A 174 -14.74 11.92 7.67
C TYR A 174 -14.18 13.26 7.20
N ALA A 175 -14.60 13.77 6.02
CA ALA A 175 -14.07 15.02 5.47
C ALA A 175 -14.27 16.24 6.37
N ASP A 176 -15.45 16.37 6.99
CA ASP A 176 -15.81 17.45 7.92
C ASP A 176 -15.05 17.38 9.26
N ARG A 177 -14.39 16.25 9.51
CA ARG A 177 -13.51 15.99 10.65
C ARG A 177 -12.03 16.00 10.29
N HIS A 178 -11.69 16.60 9.12
CA HIS A 178 -10.34 16.79 8.62
C HIS A 178 -9.54 15.50 8.41
N ILE A 179 -10.21 14.36 8.20
CA ILE A 179 -9.56 13.12 7.79
C ILE A 179 -9.75 12.96 6.28
N ARG A 180 -8.64 12.91 5.54
CA ARG A 180 -8.62 12.67 4.11
C ARG A 180 -8.38 11.18 3.84
N VAL A 181 -9.09 10.62 2.88
CA VAL A 181 -8.91 9.22 2.47
C VAL A 181 -8.78 9.17 0.96
N ASN A 182 -7.65 8.68 0.46
CA ASN A 182 -7.39 8.53 -0.96
C ASN A 182 -6.85 7.14 -1.26
N CYS A 183 -7.01 6.64 -2.48
CA CYS A 183 -6.36 5.42 -2.90
C CYS A 183 -5.45 5.64 -4.11
N SER A 184 -4.39 4.83 -4.16
CA SER A 184 -3.48 4.76 -5.29
C SER A 184 -3.82 3.51 -6.11
N GLN A 185 -4.10 3.68 -7.40
CA GLN A 185 -4.29 2.58 -8.35
C GLN A 185 -2.94 2.28 -9.00
N LEU A 186 -2.30 1.24 -8.49
CA LEU A 186 -0.93 0.89 -8.83
C LEU A 186 -0.89 0.00 -10.07
N GLY A 187 -0.01 0.32 -11.01
CA GLY A 187 0.43 -0.58 -12.06
C GLY A 187 1.58 -1.49 -11.57
N TYR A 188 2.36 -1.99 -12.52
CA TYR A 188 3.49 -2.88 -12.21
C TYR A 188 4.66 -2.14 -11.58
N ALA A 189 5.09 -2.61 -10.41
CA ALA A 189 6.29 -2.13 -9.71
C ALA A 189 7.26 -3.29 -9.48
N ARG A 190 8.57 -3.02 -9.53
CA ARG A 190 9.61 -4.02 -9.30
C ARG A 190 9.69 -4.36 -7.82
N THR A 191 9.04 -5.43 -7.44
CA THR A 191 8.93 -5.91 -6.05
C THR A 191 9.35 -7.37 -5.96
N PRO A 192 9.69 -7.88 -4.77
CA PRO A 192 9.95 -9.31 -4.58
C PRO A 192 8.81 -10.22 -5.05
N MET A 193 7.56 -9.73 -5.01
CA MET A 193 6.40 -10.45 -5.55
C MET A 193 6.53 -10.63 -7.08
N VAL A 194 6.82 -9.55 -7.81
CA VAL A 194 6.99 -9.59 -9.28
C VAL A 194 8.23 -10.39 -9.65
N GLU A 195 9.33 -10.24 -8.90
CA GLU A 195 10.55 -11.03 -9.11
C GLU A 195 10.30 -12.54 -8.92
N LYS A 196 9.54 -12.92 -7.88
CA LYS A 196 9.14 -14.31 -7.68
C LYS A 196 8.27 -14.84 -8.82
N MET A 197 7.28 -14.07 -9.27
CA MET A 197 6.43 -14.43 -10.42
C MET A 197 7.27 -14.59 -11.69
N ALA A 198 8.25 -13.74 -11.91
CA ALA A 198 9.16 -13.84 -13.04
C ALA A 198 10.02 -15.12 -12.99
N ILE A 199 10.54 -15.49 -11.80
CA ILE A 199 11.27 -16.75 -11.60
C ILE A 199 10.36 -17.95 -11.85
N GLU A 200 9.13 -17.93 -11.38
CA GLU A 200 8.16 -19.01 -11.61
C GLU A 200 7.78 -19.14 -13.10
N SER A 201 7.67 -18.01 -13.82
CA SER A 201 7.34 -17.98 -15.24
C SER A 201 8.49 -18.38 -16.15
N ASN A 202 9.71 -17.94 -15.85
CA ASN A 202 10.91 -18.22 -16.63
C ASN A 202 12.13 -18.42 -15.70
N PRO A 203 12.29 -19.65 -15.15
CA PRO A 203 13.39 -19.93 -14.21
C PRO A 203 14.79 -19.71 -14.78
N ASP A 204 14.97 -19.93 -16.09
CA ASP A 204 16.27 -19.80 -16.77
C ASP A 204 16.64 -18.35 -17.05
N ASN A 205 15.65 -17.46 -17.21
CA ASN A 205 15.87 -16.04 -17.47
C ASN A 205 14.72 -15.18 -16.89
N PRO A 206 14.64 -14.99 -15.57
CA PRO A 206 13.57 -14.20 -14.93
C PRO A 206 13.52 -12.73 -15.41
N GLU A 207 14.67 -12.15 -15.73
CA GLU A 207 14.74 -10.77 -16.23
C GLU A 207 14.03 -10.61 -17.59
N SER A 208 14.03 -11.64 -18.44
CA SER A 208 13.22 -11.64 -19.67
C SER A 208 11.73 -11.50 -19.38
N ALA A 209 11.21 -12.23 -18.39
CA ALA A 209 9.79 -12.12 -17.99
C ALA A 209 9.45 -10.71 -17.46
N ILE A 210 10.37 -10.08 -16.71
CA ILE A 210 10.22 -8.68 -16.26
C ILE A 210 10.23 -7.73 -17.47
N GLN A 211 11.10 -7.94 -18.44
CA GLN A 211 11.16 -7.13 -19.67
C GLN A 211 9.89 -7.28 -20.51
N ASP A 212 9.33 -8.47 -20.60
CA ASP A 212 8.06 -8.71 -21.32
C ASP A 212 6.92 -7.90 -20.71
N ILE A 213 6.84 -7.83 -19.37
CA ILE A 213 5.89 -6.94 -18.67
C ILE A 213 6.21 -5.48 -19.01
N ALA A 214 7.48 -5.08 -18.94
CA ALA A 214 7.90 -3.70 -19.18
C ALA A 214 7.59 -3.22 -20.61
N VAL A 215 7.68 -4.10 -21.61
CA VAL A 215 7.30 -3.78 -23.01
C VAL A 215 5.84 -3.33 -23.10
N GLY A 216 4.95 -3.90 -22.28
CA GLY A 216 3.54 -3.51 -22.19
C GLY A 216 3.31 -2.13 -21.59
N VAL A 217 4.22 -1.64 -20.78
CA VAL A 217 4.10 -0.31 -20.17
C VAL A 217 4.62 0.76 -21.13
N PRO A 218 3.90 1.85 -21.41
CA PRO A 218 4.39 2.95 -22.28
C PRO A 218 5.73 3.52 -21.85
N MET A 219 6.00 3.65 -20.55
CA MET A 219 7.30 4.10 -20.02
C MET A 219 8.41 3.05 -20.13
N LYS A 220 8.13 1.85 -20.66
CA LYS A 220 9.08 0.76 -20.95
C LYS A 220 9.88 0.28 -19.73
N ARG A 221 9.33 0.39 -18.57
CA ARG A 221 9.87 -0.11 -17.30
C ARG A 221 8.78 -0.30 -16.27
N LEU A 222 9.10 -1.08 -15.26
CA LEU A 222 8.30 -1.14 -14.03
C LEU A 222 8.63 0.08 -13.15
N ALA A 223 7.71 0.45 -12.28
CA ALA A 223 7.95 1.49 -11.27
C ALA A 223 8.99 1.00 -10.24
N ASP A 224 9.82 1.92 -9.74
CA ASP A 224 10.58 1.70 -8.53
C ASP A 224 9.64 1.85 -7.31
N PRO A 225 9.72 0.99 -6.28
CA PRO A 225 8.97 1.16 -5.04
C PRO A 225 9.08 2.55 -4.41
N LEU A 226 10.19 3.26 -4.62
CA LEU A 226 10.36 4.63 -4.13
C LEU A 226 9.44 5.62 -4.85
N GLU A 227 9.12 5.41 -6.13
CA GLU A 227 8.20 6.29 -6.88
C GLU A 227 6.78 6.18 -6.31
N VAL A 228 6.36 4.98 -5.91
CA VAL A 228 5.11 4.77 -5.18
C VAL A 228 5.18 5.44 -3.80
N GLY A 229 6.32 5.31 -3.12
CA GLY A 229 6.57 6.00 -1.85
C GLY A 229 6.41 7.52 -1.93
N GLU A 230 6.88 8.15 -3.02
CA GLU A 230 6.73 9.60 -3.24
C GLU A 230 5.25 10.00 -3.38
N LEU A 231 4.43 9.22 -4.08
CA LEU A 231 2.99 9.46 -4.16
C LEU A 231 2.32 9.32 -2.79
N PHE A 232 2.66 8.27 -2.02
CA PHE A 232 2.12 8.07 -0.68
C PHE A 232 2.54 9.21 0.27
N ALA A 233 3.78 9.68 0.16
CA ALA A 233 4.27 10.82 0.95
C ALA A 233 3.53 12.12 0.58
N PHE A 234 3.27 12.37 -0.70
CA PHE A 234 2.45 13.51 -1.13
C PHE A 234 1.03 13.43 -0.54
N LEU A 235 0.36 12.30 -0.70
CA LEU A 235 -1.01 12.12 -0.20
C LEU A 235 -1.09 12.16 1.34
N GLY A 236 -0.03 11.71 2.04
CA GLY A 236 0.09 11.77 3.50
C GLY A 236 0.44 13.17 4.04
N SER A 237 0.91 14.07 3.18
CA SER A 237 1.37 15.41 3.56
C SER A 237 0.25 16.47 3.52
N ASP A 238 0.56 17.66 4.04
CA ASP A 238 -0.34 18.81 3.98
C ASP A 238 -0.42 19.43 2.55
N GLU A 239 0.51 19.06 1.65
CA GLU A 239 0.47 19.45 0.24
C GLU A 239 -0.78 18.90 -0.49
N ALA A 240 -1.33 17.77 -0.01
CA ALA A 240 -2.55 17.16 -0.51
C ALA A 240 -3.82 17.56 0.28
N SER A 241 -3.81 18.71 0.96
CA SER A 241 -4.85 19.14 1.90
C SER A 241 -6.27 19.22 1.32
N TYR A 242 -6.41 19.39 0.00
CA TYR A 242 -7.71 19.45 -0.68
C TYR A 242 -8.05 18.18 -1.48
N LEU A 243 -7.25 17.09 -1.31
CA LEU A 243 -7.48 15.80 -1.95
C LEU A 243 -8.10 14.82 -0.97
N THR A 244 -9.34 14.42 -1.21
CA THR A 244 -10.02 13.31 -0.52
C THR A 244 -10.97 12.59 -1.48
N GLY A 245 -11.13 11.28 -1.32
CA GLY A 245 -11.95 10.43 -2.19
C GLY A 245 -11.36 10.17 -3.58
N SER A 246 -10.12 10.62 -3.82
CA SER A 246 -9.47 10.52 -5.13
C SER A 246 -8.85 9.13 -5.35
N GLN A 247 -8.91 8.69 -6.61
CA GLN A 247 -8.21 7.51 -7.11
C GLN A 247 -7.08 7.99 -8.03
N ILE A 248 -5.84 7.81 -7.60
CA ILE A 248 -4.67 8.29 -8.32
C ILE A 248 -3.97 7.12 -8.99
N VAL A 249 -3.96 7.11 -10.32
CA VAL A 249 -3.27 6.11 -11.12
C VAL A 249 -1.77 6.41 -11.15
N ILE A 250 -0.95 5.38 -10.89
CA ILE A 250 0.51 5.41 -11.04
C ILE A 250 0.93 4.10 -11.69
N ASP A 251 1.00 4.06 -13.01
CA ASP A 251 1.10 2.84 -13.81
C ASP A 251 2.04 2.96 -15.03
N GLY A 252 2.75 4.07 -15.17
CA GLY A 252 3.60 4.32 -16.33
C GLY A 252 2.82 4.41 -17.65
N GLY A 253 1.49 4.62 -17.57
CA GLY A 253 0.58 4.71 -18.70
C GLY A 253 0.05 3.37 -19.20
N SER A 254 0.22 2.27 -18.45
CA SER A 254 -0.15 0.91 -18.91
C SER A 254 -1.64 0.75 -19.21
N THR A 255 -2.49 1.56 -18.60
CA THR A 255 -3.96 1.53 -18.81
C THR A 255 -4.45 2.44 -19.93
N LEU A 256 -3.58 3.21 -20.62
CA LEU A 256 -3.98 4.19 -21.62
C LEU A 256 -4.08 3.63 -23.05
N PRO A 257 -3.23 2.70 -23.51
CA PRO A 257 -3.30 2.19 -24.88
C PRO A 257 -4.59 1.43 -25.13
N GLU A 258 -5.28 1.73 -26.25
CA GLU A 258 -6.43 0.98 -26.72
C GLU A 258 -6.04 -0.45 -27.17
N THR A 259 -4.82 -0.61 -27.68
CA THR A 259 -4.26 -1.89 -28.10
C THR A 259 -2.74 -1.88 -28.00
N MET A 260 -2.17 -3.04 -27.70
CA MET A 260 -0.72 -3.23 -27.59
C MET A 260 -0.03 -3.42 -28.97
N SER A 261 -0.81 -3.51 -30.04
CA SER A 261 -0.32 -3.79 -31.38
C SER A 261 -0.33 -2.51 -32.25
N ILE A 262 0.71 -1.69 -32.09
CA ILE A 262 1.12 -0.73 -33.13
C ILE A 262 2.61 -0.87 -33.34
#